data_69d27deadb98649a1d30b211c88e95f1
#
_entry.id   69d27deadb98649a1d30b211c88e95f1
#
_cell.length_a   1.000
_cell.length_b   1.000
_cell.length_c   1.000
_cell.angle_alpha   90.00
_cell.angle_beta   90.00
_cell.angle_gamma   90.00
#
_symmetry.space_group_name_H-M   'P 1'
#
loop_
_entity.id
_entity.type
_entity.pdbx_description
1 polymer ?
#
loop_
_entity_poly.entity_id
_entity_poly.type
_entity_poly.pdbx_seq_one_letter_code
_entity_poly.pdbx_strand_id
1 'polypeptide(L)'
;MPLGTAIRHLKKGEWEKAHAIVQQDESKLGCWAHGIVHMVEGDLGNARYWYRRAGRPFPKDRDVDREVAELTEALNAEQLKESLAPGAQAHGSPPASKEKH
;
A
#
# COMPACT_ATOMS: atom_id res chain seq x y z
N MET A 1 11.03 0.00 2.26
CA MET A 1 9.95 0.86 1.76
C MET A 1 9.13 1.43 2.90
N PRO A 2 8.84 2.74 2.88
CA PRO A 2 8.03 3.33 3.96
C PRO A 2 6.68 2.66 4.14
N LEU A 3 6.00 2.33 3.02
CA LEU A 3 4.69 1.70 3.13
C LEU A 3 4.76 0.33 3.77
N GLY A 4 5.80 -0.44 3.48
CA GLY A 4 6.01 -1.73 4.14
C GLY A 4 6.18 -1.57 5.64
N THR A 5 6.87 -0.52 6.06
CA THR A 5 7.04 -0.22 7.48
C THR A 5 5.70 0.14 8.12
N ALA A 6 4.87 0.94 7.41
CA ALA A 6 3.54 1.28 7.90
C ALA A 6 2.69 0.03 8.09
N ILE A 7 2.78 -0.92 7.15
CA ILE A 7 2.04 -2.17 7.26
C ILE A 7 2.48 -2.95 8.49
N ARG A 8 3.77 -2.99 8.78
CA ARG A 8 4.26 -3.67 9.98
C ARG A 8 3.69 -3.05 11.25
N HIS A 9 3.61 -1.72 11.30
CA HIS A 9 3.01 -1.05 12.45
C HIS A 9 1.53 -1.38 12.55
N LEU A 10 0.81 -1.43 11.42
CA LEU A 10 -0.61 -1.78 11.43
C LEU A 10 -0.83 -3.20 11.98
N LYS A 11 0.05 -4.14 11.63
CA LYS A 11 -0.07 -5.51 12.12
C LYS A 11 0.08 -5.59 13.63
N LYS A 12 0.79 -4.64 14.22
CA LYS A 12 0.98 -4.56 15.67
C LYS A 12 -0.05 -3.68 16.36
N GLY A 13 -0.97 -3.09 15.62
CA GLY A 13 -1.95 -2.17 16.15
C GLY A 13 -1.39 -0.80 16.46
N GLU A 14 -0.19 -0.48 15.99
CA GLU A 14 0.47 0.79 16.22
C GLU A 14 0.04 1.80 15.15
N TRP A 15 -1.24 2.17 15.17
CA TRP A 15 -1.81 2.97 14.11
C TRP A 15 -1.23 4.38 14.04
N GLU A 16 -0.82 4.94 15.18
CA GLU A 16 -0.23 6.28 15.19
C GLU A 16 1.08 6.32 14.41
N LYS A 17 1.91 5.30 14.58
CA LYS A 17 3.16 5.21 13.84
C LYS A 17 2.91 4.99 12.35
N ALA A 18 1.94 4.14 12.04
CA ALA A 18 1.55 3.91 10.65
C ALA A 18 1.03 5.20 10.01
N HIS A 19 0.22 5.97 10.76
CA HIS A 19 -0.34 7.22 10.27
C HIS A 19 0.75 8.22 9.88
N ALA A 20 1.79 8.34 10.72
CA ALA A 20 2.89 9.26 10.44
C ALA A 20 3.54 8.97 9.08
N ILE A 21 3.54 7.70 8.68
CA ILE A 21 4.14 7.30 7.41
C ILE A 21 3.16 7.53 6.25
N VAL A 22 1.92 7.05 6.39
CA VAL A 22 0.98 7.07 5.26
C VAL A 22 0.49 8.46 4.91
N GLN A 23 0.48 9.38 5.86
CA GLN A 23 0.02 10.74 5.57
C GLN A 23 0.92 11.46 4.56
N GLN A 24 2.10 10.93 4.30
CA GLN A 24 3.02 11.49 3.31
C GLN A 24 3.00 10.71 2.00
N ASP A 25 2.15 9.70 1.88
CA ASP A 25 2.11 8.81 0.71
C ASP A 25 0.78 9.00 -0.02
N GLU A 26 0.82 9.69 -1.16
CA GLU A 26 -0.38 10.00 -1.93
C GLU A 26 -0.71 8.94 -2.99
N SER A 27 0.04 7.83 -3.02
CA SER A 27 -0.24 6.76 -3.95
C SER A 27 -1.56 6.07 -3.59
N LYS A 28 -2.10 5.30 -4.53
CA LYS A 28 -3.33 4.56 -4.26
C LYS A 28 -3.16 3.58 -3.10
N LEU A 29 -2.04 2.89 -3.05
CA LEU A 29 -1.77 1.97 -1.94
C LEU A 29 -1.58 2.74 -0.63
N GLY A 30 -0.94 3.91 -0.69
CA GLY A 30 -0.79 4.77 0.49
C GLY A 30 -2.12 5.25 1.02
N CYS A 31 -3.02 5.65 0.13
CA CYS A 31 -4.37 6.07 0.52
C CYS A 31 -5.16 4.92 1.13
N TRP A 32 -5.02 3.73 0.58
CA TRP A 32 -5.67 2.53 1.12
C TRP A 32 -5.16 2.27 2.54
N ALA A 33 -3.84 2.28 2.72
CA ALA A 33 -3.24 2.11 4.06
C ALA A 33 -3.74 3.18 5.02
N HIS A 34 -3.85 4.42 4.55
CA HIS A 34 -4.35 5.54 5.35
C HIS A 34 -5.78 5.27 5.84
N GLY A 35 -6.62 4.72 4.94
CA GLY A 35 -7.98 4.33 5.31
C GLY A 35 -8.00 3.24 6.37
N ILE A 36 -7.08 2.26 6.25
CA ILE A 36 -6.98 1.20 7.25
C ILE A 36 -6.56 1.77 8.61
N VAL A 37 -5.61 2.71 8.61
CA VAL A 37 -5.19 3.39 9.84
C VAL A 37 -6.39 3.98 10.56
N HIS A 38 -7.24 4.70 9.82
CA HIS A 38 -8.40 5.34 10.44
C HIS A 38 -9.45 4.32 10.89
N MET A 39 -9.53 3.14 10.23
CA MET A 39 -10.38 2.07 10.74
C MET A 39 -9.88 1.57 12.10
N VAL A 40 -8.58 1.38 12.24
CA VAL A 40 -8.00 0.93 13.51
C VAL A 40 -8.24 1.98 14.60
N GLU A 41 -8.12 3.25 14.23
CA GLU A 41 -8.38 4.36 15.14
C GLU A 41 -9.85 4.43 15.56
N GLY A 42 -10.76 3.95 14.70
CA GLY A 42 -12.19 4.05 14.93
C GLY A 42 -12.84 5.25 14.28
N ASP A 43 -12.11 5.99 13.46
CA ASP A 43 -12.64 7.16 12.74
C ASP A 43 -13.13 6.73 11.38
N LEU A 44 -14.35 6.20 11.33
CA LEU A 44 -14.87 5.58 10.11
C LEU A 44 -15.16 6.59 9.00
N GLY A 45 -15.50 7.82 9.34
CA GLY A 45 -15.71 8.86 8.32
C GLY A 45 -14.43 9.13 7.55
N ASN A 46 -13.31 9.30 8.26
CA ASN A 46 -12.02 9.48 7.63
C ASN A 46 -11.59 8.24 6.87
N ALA A 47 -11.86 7.05 7.43
CA ALA A 47 -11.52 5.81 6.75
C ALA A 47 -12.21 5.74 5.38
N ARG A 48 -13.49 6.07 5.32
CA ARG A 48 -14.23 6.06 4.05
C ARG A 48 -13.66 7.05 3.05
N TYR A 49 -13.27 8.23 3.53
CA TYR A 49 -12.66 9.25 2.68
C TYR A 49 -11.41 8.70 1.98
N TRP A 50 -10.52 8.07 2.74
CA TRP A 50 -9.26 7.56 2.17
C TRP A 50 -9.48 6.35 1.28
N TYR A 51 -10.45 5.49 1.61
CA TYR A 51 -10.82 4.38 0.72
C TYR A 51 -11.31 4.91 -0.63
N ARG A 52 -12.11 5.98 -0.60
CA ARG A 52 -12.59 6.59 -1.83
C ARG A 52 -11.42 7.12 -2.66
N ARG A 53 -10.47 7.77 -2.01
CA ARG A 53 -9.30 8.27 -2.71
C ARG A 53 -8.43 7.13 -3.26
N ALA A 54 -8.43 6.00 -2.60
CA ALA A 54 -7.70 4.83 -3.06
C ALA A 54 -8.41 4.12 -4.21
N GLY A 55 -9.66 4.48 -4.49
CA GLY A 55 -10.45 3.82 -5.52
C GLY A 55 -10.91 2.43 -5.08
N ARG A 56 -11.10 2.21 -3.78
CA ARG A 56 -11.48 0.92 -3.25
C ARG A 56 -12.79 1.00 -2.47
N PRO A 57 -13.61 -0.06 -2.54
CA PRO A 57 -14.84 -0.07 -1.76
C PRO A 57 -14.51 -0.20 -0.27
N PHE A 58 -15.26 0.54 0.55
CA PHE A 58 -15.07 0.45 1.99
C PHE A 58 -15.63 -0.90 2.46
N PRO A 59 -14.84 -1.69 3.24
CA PRO A 59 -15.29 -3.02 3.66
C PRO A 59 -16.43 -2.94 4.67
N LYS A 60 -17.53 -3.61 4.36
CA LYS A 60 -18.72 -3.59 5.23
C LYS A 60 -18.45 -4.25 6.57
N ASP A 61 -17.63 -5.30 6.59
CA ASP A 61 -17.30 -6.02 7.82
C ASP A 61 -16.16 -5.36 8.60
N ARG A 62 -15.49 -4.37 7.99
CA ARG A 62 -14.39 -3.65 8.59
C ARG A 62 -13.31 -4.58 9.17
N ASP A 63 -13.02 -5.64 8.42
CA ASP A 63 -12.03 -6.64 8.82
C ASP A 63 -10.63 -6.11 8.52
N VAL A 64 -10.01 -5.50 9.53
CA VAL A 64 -8.70 -4.87 9.40
C VAL A 64 -7.65 -5.90 8.99
N ASP A 65 -7.65 -7.07 9.62
CA ASP A 65 -6.63 -8.08 9.33
C ASP A 65 -6.66 -8.51 7.87
N ARG A 66 -7.87 -8.72 7.33
CA ARG A 66 -8.01 -9.06 5.92
C ARG A 66 -7.53 -7.92 5.03
N GLU A 67 -7.92 -6.69 5.37
CA GLU A 67 -7.52 -5.53 4.57
C GLU A 67 -6.00 -5.36 4.55
N VAL A 68 -5.35 -5.55 5.70
CA VAL A 68 -3.90 -5.47 5.79
C VAL A 68 -3.26 -6.56 4.95
N ALA A 69 -3.81 -7.78 4.97
CA ALA A 69 -3.29 -8.88 4.17
C ALA A 69 -3.41 -8.58 2.68
N GLU A 70 -4.57 -8.07 2.25
CA GLU A 70 -4.78 -7.72 0.85
C GLU A 70 -3.87 -6.58 0.40
N LEU A 71 -3.69 -5.58 1.27
CA LEU A 71 -2.78 -4.48 0.98
C LEU A 71 -1.34 -4.98 0.83
N THR A 72 -0.94 -5.90 1.70
CA THR A 72 0.39 -6.50 1.64
C THR A 72 0.61 -7.21 0.31
N GLU A 73 -0.38 -7.98 -0.14
CA GLU A 73 -0.30 -8.67 -1.42
C GLU A 73 -0.22 -7.68 -2.58
N ALA A 74 -1.01 -6.61 -2.51
CA ALA A 74 -1.00 -5.60 -3.57
C ALA A 74 0.35 -4.90 -3.66
N LEU A 75 0.95 -4.59 -2.50
CA LEU A 75 2.26 -3.95 -2.48
C LEU A 75 3.32 -4.89 -3.05
N ASN A 76 3.28 -6.16 -2.65
CA ASN A 76 4.22 -7.15 -3.17
C ASN A 76 4.08 -7.32 -4.69
N ALA A 77 2.84 -7.31 -5.18
CA ALA A 77 2.59 -7.43 -6.61
C ALA A 77 3.16 -6.23 -7.37
N GLU A 78 3.02 -5.04 -6.81
CA GLU A 78 3.56 -3.83 -7.42
C GLU A 78 5.08 -3.86 -7.47
N GLN A 79 5.71 -4.30 -6.38
CA GLN A 79 7.16 -4.39 -6.31
C GLN A 79 7.69 -5.46 -7.27
N LEU A 80 6.99 -6.58 -7.39
CA LEU A 80 7.39 -7.63 -8.32
C LEU A 80 7.26 -7.13 -9.76
N LYS A 81 6.20 -6.42 -10.07
CA LYS A 81 5.99 -5.85 -11.39
C LYS A 81 7.13 -4.92 -11.78
N GLU A 82 7.54 -4.05 -10.85
CA GLU A 82 8.65 -3.15 -11.07
C GLU A 82 9.95 -3.89 -11.29
N SER A 83 10.18 -4.96 -10.52
CA SER A 83 11.38 -5.77 -10.66
C SER A 83 11.46 -6.49 -12.00
N LEU A 84 10.31 -6.81 -12.58
CA LEU A 84 10.25 -7.52 -13.86
C LEU A 84 10.15 -6.60 -15.06
N ALA A 85 9.93 -5.31 -14.85
CA ALA A 85 9.81 -4.35 -15.93
C ALA A 85 11.13 -4.28 -16.71
N PRO A 86 11.05 -4.42 -18.04
CA PRO A 86 12.27 -4.29 -18.83
C PRO A 86 12.75 -2.86 -18.78
N GLY A 87 13.77 -2.67 -18.36
CA GLY A 87 14.21 -1.47 -18.32
C GLY A 87 13.83 -0.33 -17.61
N ALA A 88 13.43 -0.44 -17.62
CA ALA A 88 12.98 0.47 -17.00
C ALA A 88 13.74 0.86 -16.07
N GLN A 89 13.92 0.44 -16.61
CA GLN A 89 14.52 0.45 -16.29
C GLN A 89 15.37 0.30 -15.92
N ALA A 90 15.34 0.10 -16.20
CA ALA A 90 16.11 -0.34 -16.13
C ALA A 90 16.80 -0.47 -15.83
N HIS A 91 16.95 -0.51 -16.00
CA HIS A 91 17.62 -1.00 -16.10
C HIS A 91 17.99 -1.41 -16.20
N GLY A 92 18.02 -1.24 -16.48
CA GLY A 92 18.28 -1.92 -16.96
C GLY A 92 18.43 -2.29 -17.29
N SER A 93 18.47 -2.43 -17.60
CA SER A 93 18.60 -3.11 -18.21
C SER A 93 18.76 -3.57 -18.59
N PRO A 94 18.88 -3.75 -18.88
CA PRO A 94 19.07 -4.50 -19.56
C PRO A 94 19.27 -4.91 -20.01
N PRO A 95 19.30 -5.09 -20.31
CA PRO A 95 19.50 -5.73 -20.96
C PRO A 95 19.56 -6.05 -21.33
N ALA A 96 19.48 -6.03 -21.53
CA ALA A 96 19.57 -6.51 -22.10
C ALA A 96 19.52 -6.74 -22.41
N SER A 97 19.44 -6.70 -22.50
CA SER A 97 19.38 -7.11 -23.09
C SER A 97 19.33 -7.24 -23.46
N LYS A 98 19.35 -7.13 -23.75
CA LYS A 98 19.27 -7.41 -24.47
C LYS A 98 19.08 -7.51 -24.90
N GLU A 99 18.71 -7.39 -24.79
CA GLU A 99 18.48 -7.60 -25.38
C GLU A 99 18.15 -7.59 -25.70
N LYS A 100 18.35 -7.47 -25.99
CA LYS A 100 17.98 -7.55 -26.51
C LYS A 100 17.58 -7.66 -26.67
N HIS A 101 17.40 -7.67 -26.50
CA HIS A 101 17.09 -7.83 -26.70
C HIS A 101 16.75 -7.95 -26.84
#